data_017795ba65fab9848cee8e78e4ce5f2f
#
_entry.id   017795ba65fab9848cee8e78e4ce5f2f
#
_cell.length_a   1.000
_cell.length_b   1.000
_cell.length_c   1.000
_cell.angle_alpha   90.00
_cell.angle_beta   90.00
_cell.angle_gamma   90.00
#
_symmetry.space_group_name_H-M   'P 1'
#
loop_
_entity.id
_entity.type
_entity.pdbx_description
1 polymer ?
#
loop_
_entity_poly.entity_id
_entity_poly.type
_entity_poly.pdbx_seq_one_letter_code
_entity_poly.pdbx_strand_id
1 'polypeptide(L)'
;MSQNNNSAGTPCIEFDDVVAGYKDFMILNNLSFKARKGSITLLLGPNGAGKSTALKALFGLLKLRQGRILLDGENIAGLNQKELLAKGVAFVPQGRNLFGQLTVYQNLELGGITLGMKTTHERIPEVLEFFPRVKERMNSMASALSGGEQKQLEIGRALLLRPKVILIDEPSIGLSPMVVADVFKLLRKLADQGTTVLMVEQNVKSALKISDDAIALESGRLVLHKPASELLADPNIERLFLGGAHAAAATTGI
;
A
#
# COMPACT_ATOMS: atom_id res chain seq x y z
N MET A 1 22.15 -22.53 -8.05
CA MET A 1 22.19 -21.55 -9.18
C MET A 1 20.75 -21.28 -9.60
N SER A 2 20.11 -20.32 -8.97
CA SER A 2 18.71 -19.96 -9.27
C SER A 2 18.72 -18.78 -10.22
N GLN A 3 18.34 -19.02 -11.46
CA GLN A 3 18.16 -17.97 -12.46
C GLN A 3 16.92 -17.15 -12.07
N ASN A 4 17.13 -15.94 -11.59
CA ASN A 4 16.12 -14.91 -11.48
C ASN A 4 15.75 -14.43 -12.89
N ASN A 5 14.62 -14.90 -13.42
CA ASN A 5 13.98 -14.29 -14.56
C ASN A 5 13.37 -12.95 -14.14
N ASN A 6 14.18 -11.92 -14.26
CA ASN A 6 13.81 -10.53 -14.03
C ASN A 6 13.12 -10.02 -15.30
N SER A 7 11.80 -9.89 -15.30
CA SER A 7 11.09 -9.11 -16.31
C SER A 7 11.54 -7.65 -16.18
N ALA A 8 12.29 -7.19 -17.20
CA ALA A 8 13.17 -6.03 -17.15
C ALA A 8 12.43 -4.68 -17.14
N GLY A 9 11.91 -4.26 -15.99
CA GLY A 9 11.51 -2.88 -15.73
C GLY A 9 12.47 -2.22 -14.75
N THR A 10 12.77 -0.94 -14.91
CA THR A 10 13.61 -0.20 -13.97
C THR A 10 12.97 -0.22 -12.57
N PRO A 11 13.69 -0.64 -11.52
CA PRO A 11 13.15 -0.64 -10.16
C PRO A 11 12.93 0.80 -9.69
N CYS A 12 11.75 1.06 -9.11
CA CYS A 12 11.45 2.32 -8.44
C CYS A 12 11.74 2.22 -6.94
N ILE A 13 11.41 1.08 -6.34
CA ILE A 13 11.66 0.79 -4.93
C ILE A 13 12.58 -0.42 -4.84
N GLU A 14 13.61 -0.34 -3.99
CA GLU A 14 14.50 -1.47 -3.70
C GLU A 14 14.74 -1.56 -2.20
N PHE A 15 14.44 -2.71 -1.63
CA PHE A 15 14.86 -3.12 -0.29
C PHE A 15 16.13 -3.95 -0.43
N ASP A 16 17.15 -3.61 0.30
CA ASP A 16 18.46 -4.27 0.26
C ASP A 16 18.92 -4.60 1.67
N ASP A 17 18.81 -5.89 2.04
CA ASP A 17 19.15 -6.48 3.34
C ASP A 17 18.55 -5.74 4.55
N VAL A 18 17.30 -5.31 4.43
CA VAL A 18 16.64 -4.48 5.43
C VAL A 18 16.33 -5.26 6.69
N VAL A 19 16.82 -4.76 7.83
CA VAL A 19 16.46 -5.17 9.19
C VAL A 19 15.79 -3.99 9.88
N ALA A 20 14.55 -4.17 10.30
CA ALA A 20 13.75 -3.14 10.99
C ALA A 20 12.73 -3.75 11.94
N GLY A 21 12.32 -2.98 12.95
CA GLY A 21 11.34 -3.44 13.93
C GLY A 21 11.04 -2.38 14.97
N TYR A 22 10.44 -2.80 16.07
CA TYR A 22 10.01 -1.94 17.17
C TYR A 22 10.86 -2.19 18.40
N LYS A 23 11.56 -1.17 18.89
CA LYS A 23 12.50 -1.28 20.03
C LYS A 23 13.49 -2.43 19.79
N ASP A 24 13.40 -3.49 20.59
CA ASP A 24 14.29 -4.64 20.55
C ASP A 24 13.75 -5.81 19.71
N PHE A 25 12.51 -5.71 19.23
CA PHE A 25 11.88 -6.74 18.40
C PHE A 25 12.06 -6.45 16.92
N MET A 26 12.91 -7.21 16.24
CA MET A 26 13.06 -7.14 14.78
C MET A 26 11.94 -7.92 14.12
N ILE A 27 11.26 -7.24 13.19
CA ILE A 27 10.15 -7.81 12.41
C ILE A 27 10.62 -8.12 10.99
N LEU A 28 11.41 -7.22 10.38
CA LEU A 28 12.03 -7.46 9.08
C LEU A 28 13.44 -8.02 9.31
N ASN A 29 13.75 -9.11 8.61
CA ASN A 29 14.97 -9.90 8.81
C ASN A 29 15.67 -10.09 7.45
N ASN A 30 16.60 -9.20 7.09
CA ASN A 30 17.32 -9.21 5.81
C ASN A 30 16.37 -9.24 4.60
N LEU A 31 15.34 -8.39 4.65
CA LEU A 31 14.35 -8.30 3.59
C LEU A 31 14.95 -7.60 2.37
N SER A 32 14.97 -8.32 1.23
CA SER A 32 15.45 -7.79 -0.04
C SER A 32 14.44 -8.08 -1.15
N PHE A 33 13.98 -7.04 -1.84
CA PHE A 33 13.13 -7.15 -3.03
C PHE A 33 13.15 -5.85 -3.84
N LYS A 34 12.58 -5.90 -5.05
CA LYS A 34 12.43 -4.74 -5.93
C LYS A 34 11.00 -4.61 -6.40
N ALA A 35 10.49 -3.38 -6.47
CA ALA A 35 9.22 -3.06 -7.10
C ALA A 35 9.47 -2.19 -8.33
N ARG A 36 8.82 -2.52 -9.44
CA ARG A 36 9.01 -1.85 -10.73
C ARG A 36 8.27 -0.51 -10.75
N LYS A 37 8.80 0.44 -11.51
CA LYS A 37 8.17 1.73 -11.73
C LYS A 37 6.85 1.57 -12.48
N GLY A 38 5.82 2.31 -12.03
CA GLY A 38 4.50 2.29 -12.67
C GLY A 38 3.78 0.94 -12.59
N SER A 39 4.13 0.09 -11.61
CA SER A 39 3.47 -1.19 -11.39
C SER A 39 2.79 -1.25 -10.03
N ILE A 40 1.91 -2.22 -9.86
CA ILE A 40 1.34 -2.60 -8.57
C ILE A 40 2.08 -3.84 -8.06
N THR A 41 2.81 -3.69 -6.95
CA THR A 41 3.44 -4.79 -6.23
C THR A 41 2.63 -5.11 -4.98
N LEU A 42 2.16 -6.34 -4.87
CA LEU A 42 1.37 -6.84 -3.75
C LEU A 42 2.25 -7.56 -2.73
N LEU A 43 2.20 -7.14 -1.47
CA LEU A 43 2.81 -7.86 -0.35
C LEU A 43 1.81 -8.82 0.28
N LEU A 44 2.14 -10.09 0.27
CA LEU A 44 1.34 -11.20 0.80
C LEU A 44 2.02 -11.83 2.03
N GLY A 45 1.27 -12.60 2.78
CA GLY A 45 1.77 -13.39 3.90
C GLY A 45 0.82 -13.36 5.10
N PRO A 46 1.02 -14.24 6.08
CA PRO A 46 0.19 -14.31 7.28
C PRO A 46 0.27 -13.04 8.13
N ASN A 47 -0.63 -12.92 9.11
CA ASN A 47 -0.56 -11.84 10.08
C ASN A 47 0.76 -11.93 10.86
N GLY A 48 1.42 -10.79 11.07
CA GLY A 48 2.75 -10.76 11.69
C GLY A 48 3.93 -11.03 10.74
N ALA A 49 3.71 -11.35 9.46
CA ALA A 49 4.80 -11.60 8.50
C ALA A 49 5.70 -10.39 8.18
N GLY A 50 5.32 -9.18 8.62
CA GLY A 50 6.13 -7.98 8.40
C GLY A 50 5.63 -7.06 7.27
N LYS A 51 4.51 -7.35 6.63
CA LYS A 51 3.97 -6.59 5.49
C LYS A 51 3.81 -5.08 5.77
N SER A 52 2.97 -4.73 6.76
CA SER A 52 2.78 -3.32 7.16
C SER A 52 4.03 -2.69 7.75
N THR A 53 4.93 -3.51 8.35
CA THR A 53 6.22 -3.06 8.84
C THR A 53 7.13 -2.63 7.69
N ALA A 54 7.10 -3.34 6.55
CA ALA A 54 7.83 -2.95 5.35
C ALA A 54 7.34 -1.59 4.80
N LEU A 55 6.02 -1.38 4.71
CA LEU A 55 5.47 -0.07 4.31
C LEU A 55 5.89 1.05 5.27
N LYS A 56 5.81 0.80 6.58
CA LYS A 56 6.21 1.77 7.62
C LYS A 56 7.71 2.07 7.60
N ALA A 57 8.56 1.08 7.34
CA ALA A 57 10.00 1.26 7.21
C ALA A 57 10.33 2.14 5.99
N LEU A 58 9.70 1.89 4.83
CA LEU A 58 9.86 2.70 3.63
C LEU A 58 9.39 4.13 3.86
N PHE A 59 8.27 4.33 4.55
CA PHE A 59 7.74 5.68 4.85
C PHE A 59 8.44 6.37 6.03
N GLY A 60 9.58 5.85 6.50
CA GLY A 60 10.39 6.49 7.56
C GLY A 60 9.71 6.52 8.93
N LEU A 61 8.70 5.68 9.19
CA LEU A 61 8.06 5.53 10.49
C LEU A 61 8.86 4.59 11.43
N LEU A 62 9.80 3.85 10.86
CA LEU A 62 10.69 2.95 11.59
C LEU A 62 12.13 3.18 11.14
N LYS A 63 13.06 3.25 12.11
CA LYS A 63 14.48 3.27 11.81
C LYS A 63 14.95 1.89 11.37
N LEU A 64 15.74 1.85 10.30
CA LEU A 64 16.45 0.64 9.92
C LEU A 64 17.57 0.38 10.93
N ARG A 65 17.74 -0.88 11.31
CA ARG A 65 18.91 -1.36 12.08
C ARG A 65 20.04 -1.71 11.13
N GLN A 66 19.69 -2.21 9.94
CA GLN A 66 20.64 -2.64 8.91
C GLN A 66 19.99 -2.51 7.53
N GLY A 67 20.83 -2.50 6.49
CA GLY A 67 20.40 -2.43 5.10
C GLY A 67 20.03 -1.03 4.66
N ARG A 68 19.42 -0.94 3.51
CA ARG A 68 19.01 0.33 2.90
C ARG A 68 17.71 0.16 2.11
N ILE A 69 17.00 1.27 1.91
CA ILE A 69 15.84 1.34 1.02
C ILE A 69 16.15 2.40 -0.02
N LEU A 70 16.05 2.03 -1.29
CA LEU A 70 16.31 2.93 -2.40
C LEU A 70 14.99 3.32 -3.08
N LEU A 71 14.88 4.58 -3.45
CA LEU A 71 13.84 5.14 -4.30
C LEU A 71 14.49 5.73 -5.55
N ASP A 72 14.17 5.21 -6.73
CA ASP A 72 14.83 5.57 -8.00
C ASP A 72 16.39 5.53 -7.89
N GLY A 73 16.92 4.56 -7.14
CA GLY A 73 18.35 4.38 -6.91
C GLY A 73 18.95 5.24 -5.79
N GLU A 74 18.22 6.20 -5.23
CA GLU A 74 18.68 7.03 -4.12
C GLU A 74 18.30 6.40 -2.77
N ASN A 75 19.25 6.32 -1.84
CA ASN A 75 18.97 5.81 -0.49
C ASN A 75 18.11 6.80 0.31
N ILE A 76 16.92 6.36 0.71
CA ILE A 76 15.96 7.13 1.49
C ILE A 76 15.91 6.72 2.97
N ALA A 77 16.75 5.78 3.40
CA ALA A 77 16.81 5.37 4.79
C ALA A 77 17.20 6.56 5.70
N GLY A 78 16.41 6.78 6.74
CA GLY A 78 16.63 7.86 7.70
C GLY A 78 15.97 9.19 7.33
N LEU A 79 15.40 9.34 6.15
CA LEU A 79 14.56 10.49 5.82
C LEU A 79 13.28 10.49 6.66
N ASN A 80 12.83 11.70 7.05
CA ASN A 80 11.55 11.86 7.75
C ASN A 80 10.37 11.89 6.75
N GLN A 81 9.14 11.82 7.27
CA GLN A 81 7.93 11.75 6.46
C GLN A 81 7.77 12.98 5.53
N LYS A 82 8.15 14.18 5.98
CA LYS A 82 8.06 15.40 5.17
C LYS A 82 8.99 15.33 3.96
N GLU A 83 10.21 14.82 4.15
CA GLU A 83 11.18 14.63 3.08
C GLU A 83 10.71 13.56 2.08
N LEU A 84 10.12 12.47 2.57
CA LEU A 84 9.56 11.41 1.72
C LEU A 84 8.35 11.88 0.92
N LEU A 85 7.44 12.66 1.53
CA LEU A 85 6.35 13.32 0.81
C LEU A 85 6.88 14.24 -0.30
N ALA A 86 7.92 15.03 -0.02
CA ALA A 86 8.57 15.90 -1.01
C ALA A 86 9.22 15.11 -2.16
N LYS A 87 9.70 13.89 -1.90
CA LYS A 87 10.20 12.96 -2.92
C LYS A 87 9.10 12.24 -3.69
N GLY A 88 7.83 12.48 -3.33
CA GLY A 88 6.67 11.89 -3.99
C GLY A 88 6.26 10.52 -3.47
N VAL A 89 6.59 10.18 -2.23
CA VAL A 89 6.11 8.97 -1.55
C VAL A 89 4.92 9.34 -0.68
N ALA A 90 3.75 8.77 -0.91
CA ALA A 90 2.56 8.93 -0.07
C ALA A 90 2.20 7.60 0.61
N PHE A 91 1.61 7.66 1.80
CA PHE A 91 1.20 6.50 2.55
C PHE A 91 -0.26 6.61 3.01
N VAL A 92 -1.04 5.60 2.69
CA VAL A 92 -2.41 5.39 3.18
C VAL A 92 -2.36 4.20 4.15
N PRO A 93 -2.28 4.44 5.47
CA PRO A 93 -2.18 3.39 6.46
C PRO A 93 -3.51 2.67 6.67
N GLN A 94 -3.44 1.51 7.31
CA GLN A 94 -4.62 0.75 7.76
C GLN A 94 -5.44 1.57 8.77
N GLY A 95 -6.75 1.37 8.78
CA GLY A 95 -7.66 1.99 9.73
C GLY A 95 -8.29 3.27 9.22
N ARG A 96 -8.85 4.05 10.15
CA ARG A 96 -9.51 5.32 9.87
C ARG A 96 -8.59 6.47 10.25
N ASN A 97 -8.13 7.21 9.24
CA ASN A 97 -7.12 8.26 9.40
C ASN A 97 -7.66 9.65 9.00
N LEU A 98 -8.99 9.82 9.09
CA LEU A 98 -9.66 11.09 8.83
C LEU A 98 -9.93 11.87 10.11
N PHE A 99 -9.94 13.18 9.96
CA PHE A 99 -10.42 14.07 11.01
C PHE A 99 -11.96 14.13 10.94
N GLY A 100 -12.63 13.27 11.71
CA GLY A 100 -14.07 13.07 11.65
C GLY A 100 -14.90 14.33 11.91
N GLN A 101 -14.38 15.26 12.72
CA GLN A 101 -15.00 16.55 13.06
C GLN A 101 -14.80 17.64 11.99
N LEU A 102 -13.99 17.36 10.97
CA LEU A 102 -13.78 18.26 9.85
C LEU A 102 -14.61 17.80 8.66
N THR A 103 -14.97 18.75 7.79
CA THR A 103 -15.66 18.42 6.54
C THR A 103 -14.75 17.64 5.60
N VAL A 104 -15.32 17.05 4.55
CA VAL A 104 -14.58 16.42 3.45
C VAL A 104 -13.59 17.41 2.86
N TYR A 105 -14.04 18.63 2.56
CA TYR A 105 -13.19 19.68 1.99
C TYR A 105 -12.01 20.02 2.91
N GLN A 106 -12.27 20.24 4.20
CA GLN A 106 -11.21 20.52 5.18
C GLN A 106 -10.22 19.36 5.35
N ASN A 107 -10.68 18.10 5.27
CA ASN A 107 -9.80 16.95 5.24
C ASN A 107 -8.87 16.96 4.03
N LEU A 108 -9.37 17.34 2.85
CA LEU A 108 -8.55 17.50 1.64
C LEU A 108 -7.56 18.65 1.80
N GLU A 109 -7.97 19.82 2.32
CA GLU A 109 -7.04 20.93 2.58
C GLU A 109 -5.87 20.50 3.47
N LEU A 110 -6.13 19.76 4.55
CA LEU A 110 -5.08 19.23 5.42
C LEU A 110 -4.17 18.23 4.67
N GLY A 111 -4.72 17.44 3.74
CA GLY A 111 -3.93 16.54 2.89
C GLY A 111 -2.91 17.29 2.02
N GLY A 112 -3.24 18.50 1.61
CA GLY A 112 -2.39 19.36 0.79
C GLY A 112 -1.53 20.38 1.56
N ILE A 113 -1.49 20.34 2.89
CA ILE A 113 -0.86 21.38 3.72
C ILE A 113 0.61 21.66 3.34
N THR A 114 1.33 20.65 2.86
CA THR A 114 2.73 20.79 2.42
C THR A 114 2.89 21.45 1.06
N LEU A 115 1.80 21.59 0.29
CA LEU A 115 1.79 22.19 -1.05
C LEU A 115 1.55 23.71 -1.01
N GLY A 116 1.06 24.23 0.13
CA GLY A 116 0.50 25.57 0.25
C GLY A 116 -0.94 25.66 -0.25
N MET A 117 -1.70 26.61 0.30
CA MET A 117 -3.15 26.70 0.11
C MET A 117 -3.56 26.86 -1.37
N LYS A 118 -2.88 27.72 -2.13
CA LYS A 118 -3.20 27.95 -3.54
C LYS A 118 -3.15 26.65 -4.35
N THR A 119 -2.03 25.94 -4.31
CA THR A 119 -1.86 24.69 -5.05
C THR A 119 -2.82 23.61 -4.56
N THR A 120 -3.10 23.55 -3.25
CA THR A 120 -4.06 22.61 -2.68
C THR A 120 -5.45 22.84 -3.25
N HIS A 121 -5.94 24.09 -3.27
CA HIS A 121 -7.26 24.43 -3.79
C HIS A 121 -7.37 24.15 -5.30
N GLU A 122 -6.31 24.35 -6.06
CA GLU A 122 -6.27 24.02 -7.49
C GLU A 122 -6.37 22.49 -7.73
N ARG A 123 -5.80 21.66 -6.85
CA ARG A 123 -5.77 20.20 -7.00
C ARG A 123 -7.00 19.48 -6.44
N ILE A 124 -7.69 20.04 -5.46
CA ILE A 124 -8.89 19.42 -4.87
C ILE A 124 -9.94 19.03 -5.93
N PRO A 125 -10.34 19.91 -6.87
CA PRO A 125 -11.28 19.54 -7.92
C PRO A 125 -10.79 18.37 -8.78
N GLU A 126 -9.51 18.34 -9.16
CA GLU A 126 -8.92 17.27 -9.97
C GLU A 126 -9.00 15.92 -9.26
N VAL A 127 -8.68 15.90 -7.96
CA VAL A 127 -8.74 14.69 -7.15
C VAL A 127 -10.18 14.22 -6.98
N LEU A 128 -11.13 15.13 -6.80
CA LEU A 128 -12.54 14.81 -6.64
C LEU A 128 -13.19 14.20 -7.91
N GLU A 129 -12.60 14.38 -9.09
CA GLU A 129 -13.06 13.69 -10.31
C GLU A 129 -12.91 12.15 -10.21
N PHE A 130 -11.99 11.66 -9.39
CA PHE A 130 -11.87 10.23 -9.11
C PHE A 130 -12.95 9.71 -8.14
N PHE A 131 -13.61 10.59 -7.38
CA PHE A 131 -14.50 10.25 -6.27
C PHE A 131 -15.83 11.03 -6.32
N PRO A 132 -16.71 10.77 -7.30
CA PRO A 132 -17.95 11.55 -7.48
C PRO A 132 -18.82 11.62 -6.21
N ARG A 133 -18.97 10.50 -5.49
CA ARG A 133 -19.77 10.45 -4.24
C ARG A 133 -19.17 11.28 -3.12
N VAL A 134 -17.85 11.34 -3.02
CA VAL A 134 -17.14 12.20 -2.05
C VAL A 134 -17.30 13.67 -2.45
N LYS A 135 -17.24 13.96 -3.75
CA LYS A 135 -17.44 15.31 -4.32
C LYS A 135 -18.82 15.88 -3.95
N GLU A 136 -19.89 15.08 -4.05
CA GLU A 136 -21.25 15.49 -3.69
C GLU A 136 -21.39 15.82 -2.20
N ARG A 137 -20.49 15.31 -1.36
CA ARG A 137 -20.51 15.43 0.09
C ARG A 137 -19.43 16.34 0.67
N MET A 138 -18.87 17.26 -0.15
CA MET A 138 -17.74 18.13 0.25
C MET A 138 -17.97 18.88 1.57
N ASN A 139 -19.19 19.33 1.81
CA ASN A 139 -19.56 20.09 3.01
C ASN A 139 -20.02 19.22 4.18
N SER A 140 -20.11 17.90 4.00
CA SER A 140 -20.47 16.96 5.07
C SER A 140 -19.26 16.70 5.98
N MET A 141 -19.51 16.45 7.26
CA MET A 141 -18.47 15.97 8.18
C MET A 141 -17.93 14.62 7.71
N ALA A 142 -16.62 14.39 7.82
CA ALA A 142 -16.03 13.13 7.41
C ALA A 142 -16.55 11.94 8.23
N SER A 143 -16.97 12.15 9.48
CA SER A 143 -17.63 11.13 10.30
C SER A 143 -19.00 10.69 9.78
N ALA A 144 -19.69 11.51 8.97
CA ALA A 144 -20.98 11.20 8.38
C ALA A 144 -20.89 10.41 7.06
N LEU A 145 -19.69 10.17 6.56
CA LEU A 145 -19.45 9.36 5.36
C LEU A 145 -19.56 7.87 5.67
N SER A 146 -19.99 7.09 4.69
CA SER A 146 -19.85 5.63 4.73
C SER A 146 -18.39 5.21 4.79
N GLY A 147 -18.09 4.00 5.28
CA GLY A 147 -16.71 3.49 5.33
C GLY A 147 -15.99 3.53 3.98
N GLY A 148 -16.73 3.26 2.90
CA GLY A 148 -16.20 3.34 1.53
C GLY A 148 -15.85 4.78 1.09
N GLU A 149 -16.72 5.73 1.36
CA GLU A 149 -16.45 7.15 1.08
C GLU A 149 -15.31 7.68 1.94
N GLN A 150 -15.20 7.22 3.19
CA GLN A 150 -14.05 7.55 4.06
C GLN A 150 -12.74 7.05 3.46
N LYS A 151 -12.68 5.81 2.98
CA LYS A 151 -11.48 5.26 2.34
C LYS A 151 -11.13 6.00 1.05
N GLN A 152 -12.14 6.36 0.24
CA GLN A 152 -11.95 7.18 -0.95
C GLN A 152 -11.38 8.57 -0.59
N LEU A 153 -11.86 9.20 0.48
CA LEU A 153 -11.31 10.47 0.98
C LEU A 153 -9.87 10.33 1.48
N GLU A 154 -9.52 9.24 2.19
CA GLU A 154 -8.14 8.97 2.60
C GLU A 154 -7.19 8.86 1.40
N ILE A 155 -7.59 8.10 0.38
CA ILE A 155 -6.82 7.98 -0.87
C ILE A 155 -6.75 9.34 -1.57
N GLY A 156 -7.85 10.08 -1.63
CA GLY A 156 -7.91 11.42 -2.21
C GLY A 156 -6.90 12.39 -1.57
N ARG A 157 -6.76 12.35 -0.25
CA ARG A 157 -5.73 13.13 0.47
C ARG A 157 -4.32 12.82 0.01
N ALA A 158 -4.01 11.53 -0.21
CA ALA A 158 -2.71 11.12 -0.71
C ALA A 158 -2.48 11.56 -2.17
N LEU A 159 -3.52 11.55 -3.01
CA LEU A 159 -3.44 11.95 -4.43
C LEU A 159 -3.21 13.44 -4.63
N LEU A 160 -3.59 14.30 -3.67
CA LEU A 160 -3.29 15.74 -3.75
C LEU A 160 -1.80 16.02 -3.95
N LEU A 161 -0.94 15.17 -3.43
CA LEU A 161 0.51 15.30 -3.54
C LEU A 161 1.05 14.89 -4.92
N ARG A 162 0.21 14.33 -5.81
CA ARG A 162 0.61 13.72 -7.09
C ARG A 162 1.80 12.78 -6.91
N PRO A 163 1.64 11.75 -6.06
CA PRO A 163 2.77 10.91 -5.67
C PRO A 163 3.29 10.06 -6.83
N LYS A 164 4.61 9.85 -6.84
CA LYS A 164 5.27 8.85 -7.72
C LYS A 164 5.07 7.43 -7.18
N VAL A 165 4.98 7.31 -5.84
CA VAL A 165 4.80 6.07 -5.11
C VAL A 165 3.67 6.21 -4.12
N ILE A 166 2.72 5.28 -4.15
CA ILE A 166 1.68 5.14 -3.13
C ILE A 166 1.91 3.84 -2.38
N LEU A 167 2.06 3.96 -1.07
CA LEU A 167 2.04 2.86 -0.13
C LEU A 167 0.62 2.76 0.42
N ILE A 168 0.01 1.58 0.36
CA ILE A 168 -1.36 1.42 0.83
C ILE A 168 -1.52 0.12 1.62
N ASP A 169 -2.01 0.24 2.85
CA ASP A 169 -2.11 -0.86 3.80
C ASP A 169 -3.58 -1.26 3.99
N GLU A 170 -3.94 -2.45 3.49
CA GLU A 170 -5.27 -3.07 3.58
C GLU A 170 -6.43 -2.14 3.16
N PRO A 171 -6.42 -1.62 1.91
CA PRO A 171 -7.43 -0.69 1.44
C PRO A 171 -8.85 -1.28 1.39
N SER A 172 -9.01 -2.60 1.35
CA SER A 172 -10.32 -3.27 1.23
C SER A 172 -11.01 -3.56 2.56
N ILE A 173 -10.30 -3.42 3.69
CA ILE A 173 -10.83 -3.86 4.98
C ILE A 173 -12.10 -3.08 5.38
N GLY A 174 -13.16 -3.82 5.73
CA GLY A 174 -14.43 -3.23 6.16
C GLY A 174 -15.25 -2.56 5.06
N LEU A 175 -14.90 -2.77 3.78
CA LEU A 175 -15.62 -2.24 2.62
C LEU A 175 -16.52 -3.29 1.97
N SER A 176 -17.60 -2.83 1.34
CA SER A 176 -18.43 -3.71 0.50
C SER A 176 -17.67 -4.11 -0.78
N PRO A 177 -18.00 -5.28 -1.37
CA PRO A 177 -17.32 -5.75 -2.60
C PRO A 177 -17.34 -4.74 -3.74
N MET A 178 -18.40 -3.97 -3.88
CA MET A 178 -18.53 -2.94 -4.91
C MET A 178 -17.50 -1.80 -4.69
N VAL A 179 -17.37 -1.33 -3.46
CA VAL A 179 -16.40 -0.26 -3.13
C VAL A 179 -14.97 -0.76 -3.26
N VAL A 180 -14.68 -2.01 -2.87
CA VAL A 180 -13.37 -2.64 -3.10
C VAL A 180 -13.02 -2.63 -4.59
N ALA A 181 -13.98 -3.01 -5.45
CA ALA A 181 -13.77 -3.00 -6.90
C ALA A 181 -13.46 -1.59 -7.42
N ASP A 182 -14.14 -0.55 -6.91
CA ASP A 182 -13.89 0.83 -7.31
C ASP A 182 -12.51 1.31 -6.86
N VAL A 183 -12.11 1.01 -5.61
CA VAL A 183 -10.77 1.33 -5.10
C VAL A 183 -9.68 0.62 -5.92
N PHE A 184 -9.86 -0.65 -6.23
CA PHE A 184 -8.89 -1.43 -7.01
C PHE A 184 -8.79 -0.93 -8.47
N LYS A 185 -9.92 -0.58 -9.10
CA LYS A 185 -9.91 0.07 -10.43
C LYS A 185 -9.13 1.40 -10.40
N LEU A 186 -9.30 2.19 -9.35
CA LEU A 186 -8.55 3.43 -9.19
C LEU A 186 -7.06 3.16 -9.09
N LEU A 187 -6.63 2.22 -8.21
CA LEU A 187 -5.20 1.88 -8.05
C LEU A 187 -4.60 1.39 -9.37
N ARG A 188 -5.33 0.56 -10.13
CA ARG A 188 -4.88 0.11 -11.46
C ARG A 188 -4.72 1.30 -12.42
N LYS A 189 -5.73 2.18 -12.49
CA LYS A 189 -5.66 3.39 -13.33
C LYS A 189 -4.46 4.28 -12.96
N LEU A 190 -4.17 4.46 -11.68
CA LEU A 190 -3.01 5.24 -11.23
C LEU A 190 -1.69 4.59 -11.66
N ALA A 191 -1.59 3.27 -11.56
CA ALA A 191 -0.40 2.55 -11.99
C ALA A 191 -0.22 2.63 -13.52
N ASP A 192 -1.31 2.49 -14.30
CA ASP A 192 -1.28 2.66 -15.76
C ASP A 192 -0.88 4.08 -16.17
N GLN A 193 -1.06 5.07 -15.30
CA GLN A 193 -0.61 6.46 -15.47
C GLN A 193 0.82 6.70 -14.97
N GLY A 194 1.52 5.66 -14.50
CA GLY A 194 2.92 5.70 -14.10
C GLY A 194 3.17 5.83 -12.60
N THR A 195 2.13 5.85 -11.75
CA THR A 195 2.29 5.80 -10.29
C THR A 195 2.69 4.38 -9.86
N THR A 196 3.73 4.24 -9.07
CA THR A 196 4.11 2.95 -8.47
C THR A 196 3.27 2.69 -7.23
N VAL A 197 2.69 1.51 -7.10
CA VAL A 197 1.85 1.13 -5.94
C VAL A 197 2.48 -0.05 -5.23
N LEU A 198 2.76 0.12 -3.93
CA LEU A 198 3.13 -0.99 -3.04
C LEU A 198 1.98 -1.22 -2.07
N MET A 199 1.30 -2.35 -2.20
CA MET A 199 0.05 -2.63 -1.51
C MET A 199 0.16 -3.87 -0.61
N VAL A 200 -0.41 -3.78 0.57
CA VAL A 200 -0.69 -4.92 1.46
C VAL A 200 -2.17 -5.21 1.39
N GLU A 201 -2.57 -6.47 1.21
CA GLU A 201 -3.97 -6.88 1.18
C GLU A 201 -4.18 -8.28 1.77
N GLN A 202 -5.36 -8.46 2.39
CA GLN A 202 -5.82 -9.77 2.87
C GLN A 202 -6.73 -10.46 1.84
N ASN A 203 -7.44 -9.69 1.02
CA ASN A 203 -8.23 -10.23 -0.09
C ASN A 203 -7.31 -10.56 -1.28
N VAL A 204 -6.54 -11.64 -1.10
CA VAL A 204 -5.45 -12.05 -2.00
C VAL A 204 -5.90 -12.15 -3.45
N LYS A 205 -7.01 -12.87 -3.70
CA LYS A 205 -7.49 -13.14 -5.06
C LYS A 205 -7.91 -11.87 -5.81
N SER A 206 -8.60 -10.96 -5.11
CA SER A 206 -9.01 -9.69 -5.72
C SER A 206 -7.83 -8.76 -5.96
N ALA A 207 -6.86 -8.74 -5.03
CA ALA A 207 -5.66 -7.92 -5.16
C ALA A 207 -4.73 -8.42 -6.27
N LEU A 208 -4.55 -9.74 -6.42
CA LEU A 208 -3.75 -10.33 -7.50
C LEU A 208 -4.27 -9.97 -8.88
N LYS A 209 -5.60 -9.84 -9.07
CA LYS A 209 -6.20 -9.47 -10.37
C LYS A 209 -5.76 -8.11 -10.89
N ILE A 210 -5.38 -7.20 -10.00
CA ILE A 210 -4.96 -5.85 -10.36
C ILE A 210 -3.45 -5.66 -10.25
N SER A 211 -2.72 -6.61 -9.67
CA SER A 211 -1.29 -6.50 -9.42
C SER A 211 -0.46 -7.04 -10.57
N ASP A 212 0.72 -6.46 -10.74
CA ASP A 212 1.72 -6.90 -11.72
C ASP A 212 2.65 -7.95 -11.10
N ASP A 213 3.10 -7.71 -9.87
CA ASP A 213 3.99 -8.59 -9.11
C ASP A 213 3.40 -8.88 -7.73
N ALA A 214 3.73 -10.03 -7.20
CA ALA A 214 3.41 -10.40 -5.83
C ALA A 214 4.64 -10.93 -5.09
N ILE A 215 4.78 -10.48 -3.87
CA ILE A 215 5.88 -10.78 -2.95
C ILE A 215 5.27 -11.39 -1.70
N ALA A 216 5.66 -12.61 -1.37
CA ALA A 216 5.23 -13.25 -0.14
C ALA A 216 6.31 -13.12 0.94
N LEU A 217 5.86 -12.70 2.13
CA LEU A 217 6.68 -12.57 3.33
C LEU A 217 6.28 -13.60 4.37
N GLU A 218 7.26 -14.15 5.06
CA GLU A 218 7.09 -14.97 6.24
C GLU A 218 8.18 -14.63 7.26
N SER A 219 7.79 -14.35 8.51
CA SER A 219 8.71 -13.98 9.59
C SER A 219 9.71 -12.87 9.21
N GLY A 220 9.24 -11.87 8.46
CA GLY A 220 10.03 -10.72 8.02
C GLY A 220 11.00 -10.98 6.87
N ARG A 221 10.93 -12.14 6.23
CA ARG A 221 11.80 -12.55 5.11
C ARG A 221 11.00 -12.71 3.83
N LEU A 222 11.65 -12.50 2.72
CA LEU A 222 11.13 -12.83 1.41
C LEU A 222 11.13 -14.37 1.24
N VAL A 223 9.96 -14.94 0.93
CA VAL A 223 9.84 -16.38 0.60
C VAL A 223 9.51 -16.60 -0.87
N LEU A 224 8.85 -15.63 -1.51
CA LEU A 224 8.46 -15.73 -2.90
C LEU A 224 8.39 -14.35 -3.54
N HIS A 225 8.82 -14.24 -4.80
CA HIS A 225 8.59 -13.08 -5.67
C HIS A 225 8.27 -13.59 -7.08
N LYS A 226 7.03 -13.36 -7.54
CA LYS A 226 6.53 -13.85 -8.83
C LYS A 226 5.59 -12.84 -9.47
N PRO A 227 5.40 -12.91 -10.81
CA PRO A 227 4.29 -12.24 -11.48
C PRO A 227 2.96 -12.62 -10.82
N ALA A 228 2.08 -11.63 -10.60
CA ALA A 228 0.79 -11.86 -9.95
C ALA A 228 -0.10 -12.83 -10.74
N SER A 229 0.03 -12.85 -12.08
CA SER A 229 -0.69 -13.78 -12.97
C SER A 229 -0.35 -15.24 -12.72
N GLU A 230 0.91 -15.56 -12.39
CA GLU A 230 1.31 -16.94 -12.06
C GLU A 230 0.65 -17.41 -10.76
N LEU A 231 0.64 -16.53 -9.74
CA LEU A 231 0.02 -16.86 -8.46
C LEU A 231 -1.51 -16.96 -8.58
N LEU A 232 -2.13 -16.10 -9.39
CA LEU A 232 -3.57 -16.14 -9.60
C LEU A 232 -4.03 -17.44 -10.28
N ALA A 233 -3.16 -18.08 -11.07
CA ALA A 233 -3.42 -19.36 -11.71
C ALA A 233 -3.27 -20.57 -10.75
N ASP A 234 -2.66 -20.39 -9.57
CA ASP A 234 -2.50 -21.47 -8.60
C ASP A 234 -3.79 -21.68 -7.79
N PRO A 235 -4.46 -22.83 -7.90
CA PRO A 235 -5.71 -23.11 -7.19
C PRO A 235 -5.55 -23.10 -5.65
N ASN A 236 -4.33 -23.25 -5.14
CA ASN A 236 -4.05 -23.30 -3.70
C ASN A 236 -3.60 -21.95 -3.12
N ILE A 237 -3.60 -20.89 -3.93
CA ILE A 237 -3.05 -19.59 -3.54
C ILE A 237 -3.62 -19.05 -2.23
N GLU A 238 -4.95 -19.15 -2.05
CA GLU A 238 -5.61 -18.69 -0.82
C GLU A 238 -5.17 -19.52 0.39
N ARG A 239 -4.99 -20.83 0.23
CA ARG A 239 -4.56 -21.73 1.30
C ARG A 239 -3.11 -21.49 1.71
N LEU A 240 -2.26 -21.14 0.77
CA LEU A 240 -0.84 -20.86 1.02
C LEU A 240 -0.63 -19.56 1.82
N PHE A 241 -1.46 -18.53 1.61
CA PHE A 241 -1.23 -17.21 2.18
C PHE A 241 -2.27 -16.73 3.21
N LEU A 242 -3.44 -17.39 3.30
CA LEU A 242 -4.44 -17.08 4.33
C LEU A 242 -4.21 -17.82 5.64
N GLY A 243 -3.14 -18.58 5.72
CA GLY A 243 -2.65 -19.24 6.95
C GLY A 243 -3.55 -20.36 7.45
N GLY A 244 -2.97 -21.48 7.81
CA GLY A 244 -3.55 -22.67 8.38
C GLY A 244 -4.34 -22.52 9.70
N ALA A 245 -5.19 -21.53 9.82
CA ALA A 245 -6.15 -21.42 10.94
C ALA A 245 -7.33 -22.42 10.81
N HIS A 246 -7.53 -23.05 9.64
CA HIS A 246 -8.59 -24.06 9.43
C HIS A 246 -8.08 -25.47 9.13
N ALA A 247 -6.77 -25.73 9.12
CA ALA A 247 -6.26 -27.09 8.88
C ALA A 247 -6.20 -27.96 10.15
N ALA A 248 -6.44 -27.42 11.34
CA ALA A 248 -6.40 -28.16 12.61
C ALA A 248 -7.76 -28.78 13.04
N ALA A 249 -8.85 -28.51 12.34
CA ALA A 249 -10.17 -29.01 12.71
C ALA A 249 -10.64 -30.27 11.96
N ALA A 250 -9.83 -30.83 11.06
CA ALA A 250 -10.22 -31.98 10.23
C ALA A 250 -9.50 -33.31 10.55
N THR A 251 -8.72 -33.38 11.65
CA THR A 251 -8.00 -34.61 12.01
C THR A 251 -8.17 -34.98 13.48
N THR A 252 -9.41 -34.96 13.97
CA THR A 252 -9.75 -35.70 15.20
C THR A 252 -11.20 -36.18 15.06
N GLY A 253 -11.37 -37.24 14.35
CA GLY A 253 -12.61 -37.98 14.20
C GLY A 253 -12.30 -39.43 13.85
N ILE A 254 -11.87 -40.19 14.84
CA ILE A 254 -12.08 -41.64 14.99
C ILE A 254 -12.39 -41.86 16.47
#